data_d268ff41d00484610d6c3b47a40960bc
#
_entry.id   d268ff41d00484610d6c3b47a40960bc
#
_cell.length_a   1.000
_cell.length_b   1.000
_cell.length_c   1.000
_cell.angle_alpha   90.00
_cell.angle_beta   90.00
_cell.angle_gamma   90.00
#
_symmetry.space_group_name_H-M   'P 1'
#
loop_
_entity.id
_entity.type
_entity.pdbx_description
1 polymer ?
#
loop_
_entity_poly.entity_id
_entity_poly.type
_entity_poly.pdbx_seq_one_letter_code
_entity_poly.pdbx_strand_id
1 'polypeptide(L)'
;MSSIIIKSATIVNEGRTFIGDVFIKDGLIQQVGSSLDIAADKVINAEGLHLFPGCIDDQVHFREPGLTHKADIFTESRAAIAGGITSFMEMPNTVPNTLTQELLEDKYQIAGRTSAANYSFFMGAGNDNLDQVLKTDPKNVCGIKVFMGSSTGNMLVDNEKTLDGIFSRTPMLVATHCEDESTIRANAEQFRLKYGDNLTPEMHPLIRNADACFISSSLAVGLAKKYNTRLHILHISTGIETSLFDNTIPLEKKRDRKSV
;
A
#
# COMPACT_ATOMS: atom_id res chain seq x y z
N MET A 1 27.70 -15.79 10.37
CA MET A 1 27.35 -14.37 10.54
C MET A 1 28.16 -13.61 9.52
N SER A 2 27.50 -12.89 8.63
CA SER A 2 28.17 -12.17 7.53
C SER A 2 28.20 -10.68 7.81
N SER A 3 29.32 -10.05 7.52
CA SER A 3 29.48 -8.60 7.63
C SER A 3 29.82 -7.99 6.28
N ILE A 4 29.29 -6.80 6.02
CA ILE A 4 29.49 -6.03 4.81
C ILE A 4 29.85 -4.60 5.21
N ILE A 5 30.87 -4.03 4.58
CA ILE A 5 31.12 -2.60 4.65
C ILE A 5 30.98 -1.99 3.26
N ILE A 6 30.17 -0.95 3.15
CA ILE A 6 30.03 -0.12 1.95
C ILE A 6 30.87 1.13 2.18
N LYS A 7 31.86 1.38 1.32
CA LYS A 7 32.84 2.44 1.46
C LYS A 7 32.58 3.57 0.48
N SER A 8 32.78 4.80 0.93
CA SER A 8 32.83 6.02 0.11
C SER A 8 31.55 6.31 -0.71
N ALA A 9 30.39 5.86 -0.22
CA ALA A 9 29.10 6.12 -0.87
C ALA A 9 28.63 7.57 -0.65
N THR A 10 27.96 8.16 -1.62
CA THR A 10 27.12 9.34 -1.39
C THR A 10 25.82 8.87 -0.73
N ILE A 11 25.76 8.97 0.60
CA ILE A 11 24.61 8.53 1.39
C ILE A 11 23.51 9.59 1.36
N VAL A 12 22.29 9.21 0.99
CA VAL A 12 21.11 10.08 0.98
C VAL A 12 20.07 9.50 1.92
N ASN A 13 19.85 10.16 3.05
CA ASN A 13 18.89 9.69 4.06
C ASN A 13 18.39 10.88 4.90
N GLU A 14 17.09 10.89 5.21
CA GLU A 14 16.43 11.87 6.10
C GLU A 14 16.78 13.33 5.79
N GLY A 15 16.74 13.70 4.51
CA GLY A 15 17.03 15.05 4.05
C GLY A 15 18.51 15.45 4.08
N ARG A 16 19.42 14.52 4.36
CA ARG A 16 20.88 14.73 4.35
C ARG A 16 21.52 14.01 3.18
N THR A 17 22.57 14.61 2.63
CA THR A 17 23.43 14.01 1.63
C THR A 17 24.88 14.22 2.06
N PHE A 18 25.64 13.14 2.18
CA PHE A 18 27.05 13.18 2.60
C PHE A 18 27.82 11.96 2.07
N ILE A 19 29.13 12.07 1.94
CA ILE A 19 30.01 10.93 1.62
C ILE A 19 30.35 10.19 2.91
N GLY A 20 30.18 8.88 2.90
CA GLY A 20 30.44 8.06 4.08
C GLY A 20 30.43 6.57 3.84
N ASP A 21 30.64 5.83 4.93
CA ASP A 21 30.68 4.38 4.97
C ASP A 21 29.49 3.84 5.77
N VAL A 22 29.01 2.64 5.40
CA VAL A 22 27.99 1.93 6.13
C VAL A 22 28.47 0.52 6.45
N PHE A 23 28.51 0.18 7.75
CA PHE A 23 28.82 -1.17 8.23
C PHE A 23 27.54 -1.92 8.57
N ILE A 24 27.39 -3.11 7.97
CA ILE A 24 26.26 -4.01 8.13
C ILE A 24 26.77 -5.32 8.70
N LYS A 25 26.11 -5.83 9.72
CA LYS A 25 26.42 -7.13 10.32
C LYS A 25 25.12 -7.84 10.66
N ASP A 26 25.03 -9.11 10.28
CA ASP A 26 23.86 -9.98 10.54
C ASP A 26 22.54 -9.38 10.04
N GLY A 27 22.59 -8.74 8.86
CA GLY A 27 21.43 -8.12 8.23
C GLY A 27 21.00 -6.74 8.79
N LEU A 28 21.74 -6.22 9.79
CA LEU A 28 21.41 -4.94 10.43
C LEU A 28 22.51 -3.90 10.17
N ILE A 29 22.11 -2.66 9.91
CA ILE A 29 23.03 -1.52 9.89
C ILE A 29 23.50 -1.26 11.31
N GLN A 30 24.82 -1.45 11.54
CA GLN A 30 25.44 -1.27 12.84
C GLN A 30 26.03 0.12 13.01
N GLN A 31 26.58 0.66 11.94
CA GLN A 31 27.24 1.97 11.99
C GLN A 31 27.20 2.67 10.64
N VAL A 32 27.03 3.99 10.70
CA VAL A 32 27.18 4.93 9.57
C VAL A 32 28.14 6.01 10.00
N GLY A 33 29.12 6.33 9.16
CA GLY A 33 30.12 7.36 9.49
C GLY A 33 30.85 7.87 8.26
N SER A 34 31.61 8.96 8.41
CA SER A 34 32.38 9.56 7.31
C SER A 34 33.54 8.67 6.84
N SER A 35 34.11 7.89 7.75
CA SER A 35 35.12 6.86 7.45
C SER A 35 35.12 5.84 8.59
N LEU A 36 34.96 4.57 8.25
CA LEU A 36 34.94 3.47 9.20
C LEU A 36 36.13 2.54 8.96
N ASP A 37 36.99 2.40 9.98
CA ASP A 37 38.09 1.42 9.96
C ASP A 37 37.61 0.14 10.62
N ILE A 38 36.81 -0.64 9.92
CA ILE A 38 36.18 -1.87 10.40
C ILE A 38 36.46 -2.99 9.39
N ALA A 39 37.01 -4.09 9.84
CA ALA A 39 37.16 -5.30 9.04
C ALA A 39 35.77 -5.94 8.79
N ALA A 40 35.52 -6.33 7.56
CA ALA A 40 34.27 -6.98 7.16
C ALA A 40 34.55 -8.14 6.19
N ASP A 41 33.66 -9.13 6.17
CA ASP A 41 33.78 -10.29 5.27
C ASP A 41 33.67 -9.88 3.80
N LYS A 42 32.91 -8.79 3.53
CA LYS A 42 32.73 -8.22 2.19
C LYS A 42 32.91 -6.70 2.23
N VAL A 43 33.71 -6.18 1.33
CA VAL A 43 33.91 -4.74 1.12
C VAL A 43 33.32 -4.36 -0.23
N ILE A 44 32.45 -3.35 -0.25
CA ILE A 44 31.86 -2.76 -1.46
C ILE A 44 32.41 -1.35 -1.60
N ASN A 45 33.20 -1.08 -2.64
CA ASN A 45 33.56 0.30 -2.99
C ASN A 45 32.38 0.92 -3.74
N ALA A 46 31.81 1.98 -3.15
CA ALA A 46 30.68 2.73 -3.69
C ALA A 46 31.06 4.16 -4.06
N GLU A 47 32.35 4.44 -4.31
CA GLU A 47 32.82 5.75 -4.75
C GLU A 47 32.08 6.15 -6.03
N GLY A 48 31.51 7.38 -6.05
CA GLY A 48 30.71 7.90 -7.16
C GLY A 48 29.28 7.34 -7.23
N LEU A 49 28.90 6.41 -6.36
CA LEU A 49 27.54 5.86 -6.28
C LEU A 49 26.72 6.49 -5.14
N HIS A 50 25.42 6.54 -5.33
CA HIS A 50 24.49 6.97 -4.29
C HIS A 50 23.94 5.76 -3.53
N LEU A 51 23.87 5.88 -2.21
CA LEU A 51 23.31 4.88 -1.32
C LEU A 51 22.05 5.43 -0.65
N PHE A 52 20.94 4.75 -0.87
CA PHE A 52 19.63 5.05 -0.27
C PHE A 52 19.19 3.91 0.64
N PRO A 53 18.36 4.18 1.66
CA PRO A 53 17.56 3.11 2.26
C PRO A 53 16.72 2.41 1.21
N GLY A 54 16.49 1.11 1.37
CA GLY A 54 15.58 0.38 0.49
C GLY A 54 14.18 0.96 0.57
N CYS A 55 13.55 1.18 -0.60
CA CYS A 55 12.21 1.73 -0.66
C CYS A 55 11.17 0.70 -0.20
N ILE A 56 10.05 1.20 0.35
CA ILE A 56 8.87 0.42 0.71
C ILE A 56 7.76 0.82 -0.25
N ASP A 57 7.22 -0.15 -1.01
CA ASP A 57 6.02 0.03 -1.80
C ASP A 57 4.80 -0.40 -0.98
N ASP A 58 3.98 0.55 -0.60
CA ASP A 58 2.84 0.33 0.29
C ASP A 58 1.55 -0.10 -0.44
N GLN A 59 1.63 -0.28 -1.77
CA GLN A 59 0.49 -0.71 -2.57
C GLN A 59 0.92 -1.46 -3.83
N VAL A 60 0.91 -2.79 -3.77
CA VAL A 60 1.16 -3.62 -4.95
C VAL A 60 0.03 -4.61 -5.21
N HIS A 61 -0.09 -5.05 -6.46
CA HIS A 61 -1.00 -6.09 -6.90
C HIS A 61 -0.22 -7.19 -7.63
N PHE A 62 0.41 -8.09 -6.89
CA PHE A 62 1.21 -9.20 -7.45
C PHE A 62 0.36 -10.38 -7.91
N ARG A 63 -0.97 -10.32 -7.65
CA ARG A 63 -1.98 -11.20 -8.27
C ARG A 63 -1.94 -12.66 -7.85
N GLU A 64 -1.10 -13.06 -6.94
CA GLU A 64 -1.03 -14.42 -6.40
C GLU A 64 -1.69 -14.49 -5.01
N PRO A 65 -2.56 -15.49 -4.80
CA PRO A 65 -2.93 -16.61 -5.67
C PRO A 65 -3.97 -16.28 -6.76
N GLY A 66 -4.11 -17.21 -7.70
CA GLY A 66 -5.25 -17.35 -8.62
C GLY A 66 -5.26 -16.45 -9.87
N LEU A 67 -4.42 -15.44 -9.95
CA LEU A 67 -4.29 -14.55 -11.11
C LEU A 67 -2.87 -14.54 -11.68
N THR A 68 -2.13 -15.62 -11.52
CA THR A 68 -0.71 -15.75 -11.87
C THR A 68 -0.41 -15.65 -13.36
N HIS A 69 -1.44 -15.72 -14.21
CA HIS A 69 -1.31 -15.38 -15.63
C HIS A 69 -0.99 -13.89 -15.88
N LYS A 70 -1.18 -13.03 -14.87
CA LYS A 70 -0.84 -11.59 -14.92
C LYS A 70 0.52 -11.33 -14.27
N ALA A 71 0.74 -11.88 -13.06
CA ALA A 71 1.95 -11.69 -12.28
C ALA A 71 1.94 -12.67 -11.09
N ASP A 72 3.10 -12.92 -10.47
CA ASP A 72 3.24 -13.71 -9.27
C ASP A 72 4.26 -13.09 -8.29
N ILE A 73 4.26 -13.55 -7.04
CA ILE A 73 5.14 -13.01 -5.99
C ILE A 73 6.62 -13.27 -6.33
N PHE A 74 6.93 -14.38 -6.98
CA PHE A 74 8.31 -14.73 -7.36
C PHE A 74 8.90 -13.72 -8.34
N THR A 75 8.20 -13.41 -9.42
CA THR A 75 8.67 -12.50 -10.46
C THR A 75 8.64 -11.05 -10.00
N GLU A 76 7.52 -10.63 -9.39
CA GLU A 76 7.32 -9.24 -9.02
C GLU A 76 8.18 -8.79 -7.84
N SER A 77 8.44 -9.67 -6.86
CA SER A 77 9.37 -9.34 -5.77
C SER A 77 10.81 -9.13 -6.27
N ARG A 78 11.21 -9.85 -7.32
CA ARG A 78 12.53 -9.66 -7.97
C ARG A 78 12.59 -8.38 -8.79
N ALA A 79 11.51 -8.07 -9.51
CA ALA A 79 11.38 -6.80 -10.22
C ALA A 79 11.43 -5.63 -9.24
N ALA A 80 10.75 -5.74 -8.09
CA ALA A 80 10.79 -4.75 -7.02
C ALA A 80 12.23 -4.49 -6.52
N ILE A 81 12.97 -5.56 -6.18
CA ILE A 81 14.37 -5.44 -5.73
C ILE A 81 15.26 -4.83 -6.84
N ALA A 82 15.08 -5.23 -8.08
CA ALA A 82 15.83 -4.66 -9.20
C ALA A 82 15.57 -3.14 -9.36
N GLY A 83 14.38 -2.66 -8.97
CA GLY A 83 14.00 -1.25 -8.90
C GLY A 83 14.40 -0.53 -7.61
N GLY A 84 14.99 -1.24 -6.62
CA GLY A 84 15.38 -0.67 -5.33
C GLY A 84 14.31 -0.73 -4.24
N ILE A 85 13.20 -1.43 -4.49
CA ILE A 85 12.14 -1.68 -3.51
C ILE A 85 12.48 -2.95 -2.73
N THR A 86 12.73 -2.82 -1.44
CA THR A 86 13.15 -3.92 -0.57
C THR A 86 12.01 -4.49 0.27
N SER A 87 10.89 -3.82 0.32
CA SER A 87 9.69 -4.23 1.06
C SER A 87 8.43 -3.83 0.31
N PHE A 88 7.41 -4.68 0.34
CA PHE A 88 6.12 -4.36 -0.28
C PHE A 88 4.93 -4.74 0.60
N MET A 89 3.80 -4.08 0.34
CA MET A 89 2.50 -4.34 0.97
C MET A 89 1.48 -4.71 -0.12
N GLU A 90 1.05 -5.97 -0.14
CA GLU A 90 0.23 -6.49 -1.24
C GLU A 90 -1.26 -6.50 -0.88
N MET A 91 -2.06 -6.14 -1.87
CA MET A 91 -3.50 -5.99 -1.77
C MET A 91 -4.24 -7.33 -1.77
N PRO A 92 -5.46 -7.39 -1.14
CA PRO A 92 -6.19 -8.64 -0.93
C PRO A 92 -7.03 -9.12 -2.13
N ASN A 93 -7.07 -8.38 -3.25
CA ASN A 93 -7.91 -8.70 -4.41
C ASN A 93 -7.27 -9.75 -5.33
N THR A 94 -7.11 -10.92 -4.79
CA THR A 94 -6.61 -12.16 -5.42
C THR A 94 -7.78 -13.13 -5.67
N VAL A 95 -7.53 -14.34 -6.14
CA VAL A 95 -8.56 -15.38 -6.31
C VAL A 95 -8.10 -16.65 -5.59
N PRO A 96 -8.73 -16.97 -4.45
CA PRO A 96 -9.80 -16.23 -3.77
C PRO A 96 -9.34 -14.88 -3.20
N ASN A 97 -10.30 -13.97 -2.94
CA ASN A 97 -10.03 -12.72 -2.23
C ASN A 97 -9.61 -13.01 -0.79
N THR A 98 -8.62 -12.30 -0.26
CA THR A 98 -8.09 -12.51 1.10
C THR A 98 -9.04 -11.93 2.15
N LEU A 99 -10.14 -12.62 2.43
CA LEU A 99 -11.23 -12.19 3.32
C LEU A 99 -11.32 -13.01 4.61
N THR A 100 -10.49 -14.03 4.79
CA THR A 100 -10.42 -14.86 6.01
C THR A 100 -8.99 -14.99 6.52
N GLN A 101 -8.84 -15.41 7.78
CA GLN A 101 -7.51 -15.62 8.37
C GLN A 101 -6.74 -16.72 7.65
N GLU A 102 -7.42 -17.79 7.21
CA GLU A 102 -6.82 -18.90 6.48
C GLU A 102 -6.25 -18.40 5.13
N LEU A 103 -7.01 -17.63 4.38
CA LEU A 103 -6.57 -17.06 3.09
C LEU A 103 -5.41 -16.06 3.24
N LEU A 104 -5.38 -15.33 4.35
CA LEU A 104 -4.27 -14.46 4.69
C LEU A 104 -3.00 -15.28 4.98
N GLU A 105 -3.12 -16.33 5.78
CA GLU A 105 -2.01 -17.25 6.09
C GLU A 105 -1.49 -17.93 4.82
N ASP A 106 -2.36 -18.40 3.92
CA ASP A 106 -1.97 -19.00 2.64
C ASP A 106 -1.06 -18.06 1.82
N LYS A 107 -1.38 -16.75 1.78
CA LYS A 107 -0.52 -15.76 1.11
C LYS A 107 0.85 -15.64 1.78
N TYR A 108 0.91 -15.64 3.11
CA TYR A 108 2.16 -15.65 3.85
C TYR A 108 2.99 -16.89 3.54
N GLN A 109 2.36 -18.06 3.44
CA GLN A 109 3.04 -19.31 3.08
C GLN A 109 3.58 -19.28 1.65
N ILE A 110 2.85 -18.70 0.70
CA ILE A 110 3.33 -18.52 -0.68
C ILE A 110 4.55 -17.60 -0.69
N ALA A 111 4.43 -16.41 -0.11
CA ALA A 111 5.50 -15.42 -0.07
C ALA A 111 6.75 -15.93 0.67
N GLY A 112 6.58 -16.67 1.76
CA GLY A 112 7.69 -17.28 2.51
C GLY A 112 8.55 -18.23 1.69
N ARG A 113 7.99 -18.82 0.62
CA ARG A 113 8.73 -19.71 -0.30
C ARG A 113 9.26 -19.01 -1.54
N THR A 114 8.67 -17.89 -1.96
CA THR A 114 8.87 -17.33 -3.30
C THR A 114 9.40 -15.91 -3.32
N SER A 115 9.11 -15.09 -2.30
CA SER A 115 9.51 -13.68 -2.28
C SER A 115 11.00 -13.49 -2.07
N ALA A 116 11.58 -12.59 -2.85
CA ALA A 116 12.95 -12.11 -2.68
C ALA A 116 13.02 -10.83 -1.82
N ALA A 117 11.90 -10.10 -1.69
CA ALA A 117 11.79 -8.89 -0.88
C ALA A 117 11.05 -9.18 0.43
N ASN A 118 11.16 -8.28 1.42
CA ASN A 118 10.30 -8.31 2.60
C ASN A 118 8.85 -8.04 2.19
N TYR A 119 7.89 -8.63 2.89
CA TYR A 119 6.49 -8.54 2.52
C TYR A 119 5.56 -8.41 3.70
N SER A 120 4.44 -7.77 3.47
CA SER A 120 3.25 -7.82 4.31
C SER A 120 2.01 -7.78 3.42
N PHE A 121 0.86 -8.17 3.98
CA PHE A 121 -0.40 -8.24 3.27
C PHE A 121 -1.45 -7.42 4.00
N PHE A 122 -2.40 -6.87 3.21
CA PHE A 122 -3.63 -6.32 3.77
C PHE A 122 -4.66 -7.43 3.94
N MET A 123 -5.34 -7.45 5.09
CA MET A 123 -6.59 -8.17 5.25
C MET A 123 -7.69 -7.42 4.51
N GLY A 124 -8.42 -8.11 3.65
CA GLY A 124 -9.53 -7.53 2.91
C GLY A 124 -10.80 -7.41 3.73
N ALA A 125 -11.53 -6.32 3.52
CA ALA A 125 -12.89 -6.16 4.03
C ALA A 125 -13.92 -6.37 2.92
N GLY A 126 -15.06 -6.92 3.29
CA GLY A 126 -16.27 -7.07 2.51
C GLY A 126 -17.48 -6.76 3.39
N ASN A 127 -18.68 -6.74 2.82
CA ASN A 127 -19.88 -6.43 3.61
C ASN A 127 -20.20 -7.48 4.70
N ASP A 128 -19.69 -8.71 4.57
CA ASP A 128 -20.11 -9.86 5.39
C ASP A 128 -18.98 -10.48 6.24
N ASN A 129 -17.75 -9.88 6.27
CA ASN A 129 -16.62 -10.48 6.97
C ASN A 129 -16.03 -9.62 8.12
N LEU A 130 -16.82 -8.72 8.69
CA LEU A 130 -16.37 -7.86 9.78
C LEU A 130 -15.75 -8.62 10.96
N ASP A 131 -16.26 -9.83 11.25
CA ASP A 131 -15.72 -10.72 12.29
C ASP A 131 -14.29 -11.17 11.97
N GLN A 132 -13.97 -11.45 10.71
CA GLN A 132 -12.61 -11.79 10.25
C GLN A 132 -11.68 -10.59 10.32
N VAL A 133 -12.17 -9.41 9.89
CA VAL A 133 -11.43 -8.15 10.01
C VAL A 133 -11.03 -7.89 11.47
N LEU A 134 -11.95 -8.07 12.41
CA LEU A 134 -11.71 -7.82 13.83
C LEU A 134 -10.86 -8.88 14.54
N LYS A 135 -10.73 -10.09 13.98
CA LYS A 135 -9.81 -11.13 14.48
C LYS A 135 -8.37 -10.92 14.02
N THR A 136 -8.15 -10.03 13.04
CA THR A 136 -6.82 -9.83 12.44
C THR A 136 -5.84 -9.24 13.46
N ASP A 137 -4.70 -9.91 13.65
CA ASP A 137 -3.64 -9.42 14.52
C ASP A 137 -2.90 -8.24 13.85
N PRO A 138 -2.90 -7.03 14.45
CA PRO A 138 -2.22 -5.87 13.89
C PRO A 138 -0.70 -6.00 13.77
N LYS A 139 -0.10 -6.99 14.41
CA LYS A 139 1.34 -7.28 14.30
C LYS A 139 1.70 -8.04 13.03
N ASN A 140 0.72 -8.71 12.43
CA ASN A 140 0.94 -9.63 11.32
C ASN A 140 0.45 -9.09 9.97
N VAL A 141 -0.07 -7.85 9.91
CA VAL A 141 -0.59 -7.24 8.68
C VAL A 141 -0.17 -5.77 8.59
N CYS A 142 -0.12 -5.25 7.37
CA CYS A 142 0.09 -3.82 7.16
C CYS A 142 -1.19 -2.99 7.43
N GLY A 143 -2.36 -3.60 7.37
CA GLY A 143 -3.63 -2.93 7.65
C GLY A 143 -4.84 -3.69 7.11
N ILE A 144 -5.99 -3.05 7.19
CA ILE A 144 -7.25 -3.51 6.60
C ILE A 144 -7.47 -2.75 5.30
N LYS A 145 -7.73 -3.47 4.20
CA LYS A 145 -8.07 -2.87 2.92
C LYS A 145 -9.57 -2.84 2.71
N VAL A 146 -10.09 -1.65 2.42
CA VAL A 146 -11.50 -1.40 2.11
C VAL A 146 -11.62 -0.85 0.68
N PHE A 147 -12.43 -1.47 -0.16
CA PHE A 147 -12.82 -0.93 -1.44
C PHE A 147 -14.19 -0.27 -1.29
N MET A 148 -14.23 1.06 -1.31
CA MET A 148 -15.47 1.84 -1.21
C MET A 148 -16.12 2.08 -2.58
N GLY A 149 -15.53 1.57 -3.64
CA GLY A 149 -16.01 1.58 -5.03
C GLY A 149 -15.15 0.71 -5.92
N SER A 150 -15.62 0.46 -7.15
CA SER A 150 -14.87 -0.21 -8.23
C SER A 150 -14.10 -1.46 -7.79
N SER A 151 -14.76 -2.37 -7.09
CA SER A 151 -14.13 -3.59 -6.61
C SER A 151 -14.50 -4.80 -7.47
N THR A 152 -13.66 -5.84 -7.38
CA THR A 152 -13.91 -7.15 -7.99
C THR A 152 -14.31 -8.18 -6.93
N GLY A 153 -15.19 -9.09 -7.30
CA GLY A 153 -15.69 -10.12 -6.39
C GLY A 153 -16.52 -9.55 -5.24
N ASN A 154 -16.36 -10.11 -4.05
CA ASN A 154 -17.14 -9.75 -2.85
C ASN A 154 -16.42 -8.73 -1.94
N MET A 155 -15.63 -7.83 -2.52
CA MET A 155 -14.82 -6.88 -1.74
C MET A 155 -15.36 -5.44 -1.75
N LEU A 156 -16.45 -5.16 -2.43
CA LEU A 156 -17.10 -3.86 -2.32
C LEU A 156 -17.70 -3.70 -0.93
N VAL A 157 -17.36 -2.61 -0.26
CA VAL A 157 -17.94 -2.21 1.03
C VAL A 157 -18.72 -0.92 0.83
N ASP A 158 -19.99 -1.05 0.51
CA ASP A 158 -20.94 0.04 0.29
C ASP A 158 -22.04 0.13 1.36
N ASN A 159 -22.05 -0.83 2.30
CA ASN A 159 -22.98 -0.84 3.42
C ASN A 159 -22.49 0.08 4.55
N GLU A 160 -23.27 1.11 4.89
CA GLU A 160 -22.93 2.08 5.94
C GLU A 160 -22.65 1.44 7.29
N LYS A 161 -23.41 0.41 7.70
CA LYS A 161 -23.21 -0.28 8.99
C LYS A 161 -21.87 -1.03 9.01
N THR A 162 -21.49 -1.61 7.88
CA THR A 162 -20.21 -2.29 7.76
C THR A 162 -19.06 -1.29 7.81
N LEU A 163 -19.16 -0.17 7.08
CA LEU A 163 -18.17 0.92 7.16
C LEU A 163 -18.07 1.46 8.59
N ASP A 164 -19.17 1.79 9.24
CA ASP A 164 -19.18 2.22 10.65
C ASP A 164 -18.52 1.16 11.57
N GLY A 165 -18.82 -0.12 11.35
CA GLY A 165 -18.23 -1.22 12.11
C GLY A 165 -16.71 -1.34 11.94
N ILE A 166 -16.22 -1.23 10.70
CA ILE A 166 -14.79 -1.26 10.39
C ILE A 166 -14.08 -0.06 11.01
N PHE A 167 -14.55 1.16 10.73
CA PHE A 167 -13.90 2.38 11.20
C PHE A 167 -13.95 2.55 12.73
N SER A 168 -15.05 2.15 13.37
CA SER A 168 -15.19 2.32 14.82
C SER A 168 -14.43 1.28 15.65
N ARG A 169 -14.14 0.09 15.09
CA ARG A 169 -13.67 -1.07 15.87
C ARG A 169 -12.29 -1.58 15.48
N THR A 170 -11.77 -1.18 14.30
CA THR A 170 -10.46 -1.64 13.83
C THR A 170 -9.33 -0.89 14.55
N PRO A 171 -8.42 -1.60 15.25
CA PRO A 171 -7.35 -0.95 16.01
C PRO A 171 -6.12 -0.59 15.16
N MET A 172 -6.13 -0.94 13.86
CA MET A 172 -5.00 -0.78 12.93
C MET A 172 -5.32 0.19 11.79
N LEU A 173 -4.37 0.36 10.88
CA LEU A 173 -4.54 1.18 9.69
C LEU A 173 -5.68 0.64 8.80
N VAL A 174 -6.58 1.51 8.40
CA VAL A 174 -7.59 1.25 7.36
C VAL A 174 -7.13 1.93 6.07
N ALA A 175 -6.85 1.15 5.04
CA ALA A 175 -6.46 1.64 3.73
C ALA A 175 -7.65 1.56 2.76
N THR A 176 -8.01 2.68 2.14
CA THR A 176 -9.23 2.76 1.32
C THR A 176 -8.92 3.05 -0.15
N HIS A 177 -9.61 2.35 -1.04
CA HIS A 177 -9.83 2.79 -2.42
C HIS A 177 -11.15 3.56 -2.44
N CYS A 178 -11.09 4.82 -2.83
CA CYS A 178 -12.20 5.75 -2.71
C CYS A 178 -12.73 6.17 -4.08
N GLU A 179 -13.89 5.62 -4.44
CA GLU A 179 -14.71 6.07 -5.57
C GLU A 179 -16.18 5.85 -5.22
N ASP A 180 -17.04 6.82 -5.54
CA ASP A 180 -18.47 6.70 -5.31
C ASP A 180 -19.11 5.89 -6.44
N GLU A 181 -19.51 4.67 -6.12
CA GLU A 181 -20.07 3.71 -7.09
C GLU A 181 -21.36 4.23 -7.74
N SER A 182 -22.18 4.98 -7.01
CA SER A 182 -23.42 5.54 -7.52
C SER A 182 -23.18 6.59 -8.62
N THR A 183 -22.21 7.46 -8.41
CA THR A 183 -21.75 8.46 -9.38
C THR A 183 -21.16 7.77 -10.62
N ILE A 184 -20.31 6.76 -10.43
CA ILE A 184 -19.73 6.03 -11.55
C ILE A 184 -20.80 5.36 -12.40
N ARG A 185 -21.76 4.68 -11.79
CA ARG A 185 -22.86 4.00 -12.51
C ARG A 185 -23.72 4.99 -13.29
N ALA A 186 -24.06 6.12 -12.68
CA ALA A 186 -24.83 7.18 -13.36
C ALA A 186 -24.08 7.74 -14.57
N ASN A 187 -22.79 8.04 -14.40
CA ASN A 187 -21.94 8.51 -15.49
C ASN A 187 -21.80 7.45 -16.60
N ALA A 188 -21.51 6.21 -16.23
CA ALA A 188 -21.35 5.11 -17.19
C ALA A 188 -22.62 4.91 -18.02
N GLU A 189 -23.81 4.99 -17.41
CA GLU A 189 -25.07 4.87 -18.14
C GLU A 189 -25.28 6.04 -19.11
N GLN A 190 -24.97 7.28 -18.69
CA GLN A 190 -25.05 8.45 -19.58
C GLN A 190 -24.10 8.30 -20.78
N PHE A 191 -22.88 7.85 -20.56
CA PHE A 191 -21.91 7.63 -21.63
C PHE A 191 -22.34 6.49 -22.56
N ARG A 192 -22.89 5.40 -22.01
CA ARG A 192 -23.44 4.29 -22.78
C ARG A 192 -24.59 4.72 -23.66
N LEU A 193 -25.53 5.50 -23.13
CA LEU A 193 -26.65 6.04 -23.89
C LEU A 193 -26.21 6.99 -25.03
N LYS A 194 -25.12 7.76 -24.79
CA LYS A 194 -24.64 8.74 -25.77
C LYS A 194 -23.74 8.12 -26.86
N TYR A 195 -22.93 7.14 -26.52
CA TYR A 195 -21.87 6.63 -27.39
C TYR A 195 -22.06 5.16 -27.80
N GLY A 196 -22.98 4.43 -27.15
CA GLY A 196 -23.21 3.00 -27.41
C GLY A 196 -21.93 2.18 -27.26
N ASP A 197 -21.59 1.42 -28.29
CA ASP A 197 -20.37 0.57 -28.34
C ASP A 197 -19.09 1.36 -28.72
N ASN A 198 -19.20 2.67 -28.96
CA ASN A 198 -18.07 3.52 -29.31
C ASN A 198 -17.40 4.16 -28.07
N LEU A 199 -17.48 3.52 -26.91
CA LEU A 199 -16.74 3.95 -25.72
C LEU A 199 -15.24 3.75 -25.94
N THR A 200 -14.45 4.80 -25.70
CA THR A 200 -13.00 4.78 -25.81
C THR A 200 -12.32 4.94 -24.46
N PRO A 201 -11.03 4.53 -24.30
CA PRO A 201 -10.30 4.69 -23.05
C PRO A 201 -10.24 6.14 -22.53
N GLU A 202 -10.27 7.14 -23.40
CA GLU A 202 -10.26 8.55 -23.05
C GLU A 202 -11.52 8.99 -22.27
N MET A 203 -12.59 8.23 -22.36
CA MET A 203 -13.83 8.48 -21.63
C MET A 203 -13.77 7.94 -20.19
N HIS A 204 -12.84 7.06 -19.89
CA HIS A 204 -12.69 6.46 -18.56
C HIS A 204 -12.57 7.52 -17.44
N PRO A 205 -11.70 8.55 -17.52
CA PRO A 205 -11.59 9.58 -16.48
C PRO A 205 -12.81 10.52 -16.41
N LEU A 206 -13.67 10.52 -17.43
CA LEU A 206 -14.92 11.29 -17.41
C LEU A 206 -16.04 10.51 -16.72
N ILE A 207 -16.02 9.18 -16.83
CA ILE A 207 -16.96 8.28 -16.15
C ILE A 207 -16.57 8.16 -14.68
N ARG A 208 -15.30 7.88 -14.40
CA ARG A 208 -14.71 7.82 -13.05
C ARG A 208 -14.06 9.17 -12.76
N ASN A 209 -14.89 10.16 -12.55
CA ASN A 209 -14.47 11.56 -12.46
C ASN A 209 -14.01 11.98 -11.06
N ALA A 210 -13.51 13.21 -10.96
CA ALA A 210 -13.02 13.77 -9.70
C ALA A 210 -14.10 13.84 -8.60
N ASP A 211 -15.38 14.04 -8.98
CA ASP A 211 -16.48 14.08 -8.01
C ASP A 211 -16.69 12.71 -7.34
N ALA A 212 -16.62 11.62 -8.11
CA ALA A 212 -16.72 10.27 -7.56
C ALA A 212 -15.60 9.98 -6.53
N CYS A 213 -14.37 10.40 -6.83
CA CYS A 213 -13.24 10.29 -5.89
C CYS A 213 -13.48 11.15 -4.64
N PHE A 214 -13.84 12.42 -4.82
CA PHE A 214 -13.99 13.37 -3.73
C PHE A 214 -15.13 13.02 -2.76
N ILE A 215 -16.27 12.55 -3.27
CA ILE A 215 -17.41 12.11 -2.45
C ILE A 215 -16.97 10.95 -1.54
N SER A 216 -16.38 9.93 -2.12
CA SER A 216 -15.96 8.74 -1.37
C SER A 216 -14.81 9.03 -0.40
N SER A 217 -13.80 9.81 -0.81
CA SER A 217 -12.70 10.23 0.06
C SER A 217 -13.17 11.10 1.21
N SER A 218 -14.14 11.99 0.97
CA SER A 218 -14.75 12.83 2.00
C SER A 218 -15.48 11.98 3.05
N LEU A 219 -16.20 10.94 2.62
CA LEU A 219 -16.85 9.98 3.52
C LEU A 219 -15.82 9.24 4.38
N ALA A 220 -14.75 8.72 3.77
CA ALA A 220 -13.70 8.01 4.48
C ALA A 220 -13.01 8.89 5.53
N VAL A 221 -12.67 10.15 5.18
CA VAL A 221 -12.08 11.13 6.11
C VAL A 221 -13.07 11.48 7.24
N GLY A 222 -14.37 11.65 6.91
CA GLY A 222 -15.42 11.89 7.89
C GLY A 222 -15.54 10.77 8.92
N LEU A 223 -15.54 9.51 8.47
CA LEU A 223 -15.57 8.33 9.33
C LEU A 223 -14.29 8.22 10.18
N ALA A 224 -13.13 8.47 9.59
CA ALA A 224 -11.86 8.43 10.31
C ALA A 224 -11.81 9.50 11.43
N LYS A 225 -12.31 10.70 11.18
CA LYS A 225 -12.43 11.76 12.19
C LYS A 225 -13.42 11.38 13.28
N LYS A 226 -14.60 10.86 12.90
CA LYS A 226 -15.66 10.45 13.84
C LYS A 226 -15.17 9.39 14.82
N TYR A 227 -14.44 8.39 14.35
CA TYR A 227 -14.02 7.24 15.14
C TYR A 227 -12.55 7.24 15.55
N ASN A 228 -11.82 8.28 15.17
CA ASN A 228 -10.39 8.38 15.47
C ASN A 228 -9.56 7.23 14.87
N THR A 229 -9.93 6.76 13.69
CA THR A 229 -9.31 5.67 12.97
C THR A 229 -8.07 6.15 12.22
N ARG A 230 -7.03 5.33 12.19
CA ARG A 230 -5.88 5.59 11.31
C ARG A 230 -6.29 5.28 9.88
N LEU A 231 -6.36 6.30 9.02
CA LEU A 231 -6.79 6.19 7.63
C LEU A 231 -5.62 6.41 6.67
N HIS A 232 -5.59 5.61 5.62
CA HIS A 232 -4.74 5.79 4.46
C HIS A 232 -5.61 5.76 3.20
N ILE A 233 -5.83 6.91 2.56
CA ILE A 233 -6.47 6.94 1.25
C ILE A 233 -5.41 6.67 0.20
N LEU A 234 -5.57 5.55 -0.50
CA LEU A 234 -4.62 5.08 -1.51
C LEU A 234 -4.74 5.92 -2.80
N HIS A 235 -3.65 6.01 -3.54
CA HIS A 235 -3.58 6.54 -4.91
C HIS A 235 -4.49 7.76 -5.17
N ILE A 236 -4.40 8.81 -4.35
CA ILE A 236 -5.10 10.07 -4.57
C ILE A 236 -4.76 10.60 -5.97
N SER A 237 -5.78 10.75 -6.80
CA SER A 237 -5.62 11.04 -8.23
C SER A 237 -6.16 12.40 -8.65
N THR A 238 -6.80 13.14 -7.73
CA THR A 238 -7.43 14.44 -8.04
C THR A 238 -6.95 15.56 -7.13
N GLY A 239 -6.78 16.75 -7.70
CA GLY A 239 -6.35 17.94 -6.93
C GLY A 239 -7.33 18.33 -5.82
N ILE A 240 -8.64 18.14 -6.04
CA ILE A 240 -9.67 18.50 -5.06
C ILE A 240 -9.55 17.66 -3.77
N GLU A 241 -9.19 16.39 -3.87
CA GLU A 241 -9.02 15.51 -2.72
C GLU A 241 -7.93 15.99 -1.76
N THR A 242 -6.92 16.72 -2.25
CA THR A 242 -5.84 17.24 -1.41
C THR A 242 -6.35 18.23 -0.35
N SER A 243 -7.50 18.87 -0.58
CA SER A 243 -8.13 19.78 0.38
C SER A 243 -8.69 19.08 1.63
N LEU A 244 -8.85 17.75 1.58
CA LEU A 244 -9.32 16.95 2.71
C LEU A 244 -8.26 16.79 3.81
N PHE A 245 -7.00 17.11 3.51
CA PHE A 245 -5.85 16.86 4.37
C PHE A 245 -5.23 18.15 4.87
N ASP A 246 -4.75 18.11 6.12
CA ASP A 246 -4.11 19.25 6.78
C ASP A 246 -2.65 18.94 7.10
N ASN A 247 -1.75 19.85 6.70
CA ASN A 247 -0.31 19.77 6.98
C ASN A 247 0.12 20.55 8.22
N THR A 248 -0.79 21.27 8.89
CA THR A 248 -0.48 22.11 10.07
C THR A 248 -0.29 21.28 11.34
N ILE A 249 -0.81 20.03 11.35
CA ILE A 249 -0.70 19.13 12.50
C ILE A 249 0.56 18.26 12.34
N PRO A 250 1.43 18.14 13.36
CA PRO A 250 2.57 17.24 13.35
C PRO A 250 2.21 15.80 12.99
N LEU A 251 3.09 15.11 12.27
CA LEU A 251 2.81 13.77 11.74
C LEU A 251 2.42 12.75 12.83
N GLU A 252 3.05 12.82 13.99
CA GLU A 252 2.74 11.97 15.15
C GLU A 252 1.32 12.17 15.72
N LYS A 253 0.72 13.34 15.47
CA LYS A 253 -0.64 13.67 15.86
C LYS A 253 -1.66 13.49 14.73
N LYS A 254 -1.18 13.23 13.50
CA LYS A 254 -2.09 12.98 12.38
C LYS A 254 -2.62 11.56 12.47
N ARG A 255 -3.93 11.44 12.35
CA ARG A 255 -4.66 10.17 12.38
C ARG A 255 -5.08 9.73 10.99
N ASP A 256 -5.29 10.68 10.10
CA ASP A 256 -5.48 10.52 8.66
C ASP A 256 -4.11 10.68 7.97
N ARG A 257 -3.59 9.63 7.39
CA ARG A 257 -2.34 9.66 6.63
C ARG A 257 -2.65 9.65 5.14
N LYS A 258 -2.02 10.58 4.43
CA LYS A 258 -2.05 10.60 2.97
C LYS A 258 -1.18 9.47 2.40
N SER A 259 -1.65 8.83 1.36
CA SER A 259 -0.81 8.29 0.31
C SER A 259 -0.81 9.29 -0.85
N VAL A 260 0.35 9.76 -1.22
CA VAL A 260 0.56 10.53 -2.46
C VAL A 260 1.03 9.57 -3.52
#